data_3d5bb9ee3d8c9b5f820952ca5f95b6c3
#
_entry.id   3d5bb9ee3d8c9b5f820952ca5f95b6c3
#
_cell.length_a   1.000
_cell.length_b   1.000
_cell.length_c   1.000
_cell.angle_alpha   90.00
_cell.angle_beta   90.00
_cell.angle_gamma   90.00
#
_symmetry.space_group_name_H-M   'P 1'
#
loop_
_entity.id
_entity.type
_entity.pdbx_description
1 polymer ?
#
loop_
_entity_poly.entity_id
_entity_poly.type
_entity_poly.pdbx_seq_one_letter_code
_entity_poly.pdbx_strand_id
1 'polypeptide(L)'
;VDARAILCPHAGLMYSGAVAGAVYSRITIPSTVILVGPNHTGYGPPLSVYSEGEWLLPGGAVPIAADLGRMFLARCPRAQADHLAHQYEHCLEVQLPFLRALRPDIQILPIVVGFRDLEACRDLGRALAAVIEEAPTPPLLIASTDLTHCGPGFGQSPPSGITAEAFAHRQDRLALDAVQTLDGARLHQTVEKHQITMCGYVPSTAVLLAAKALGAGKASVVRYATSADVSKDVDRVVGYGGVILT
;
A
#
# COMPACT_ATOMS: atom_id res chain seq x y z
N VAL A 1 16.11 -2.24 -9.51
CA VAL A 1 16.36 -3.45 -8.69
C VAL A 1 15.17 -4.39 -8.77
N ASP A 2 15.39 -5.66 -8.52
CA ASP A 2 14.32 -6.66 -8.42
C ASP A 2 13.76 -6.62 -7.00
N ALA A 3 12.63 -5.95 -6.84
CA ALA A 3 11.94 -5.82 -5.56
C ALA A 3 11.01 -7.01 -5.32
N ARG A 4 10.94 -7.49 -4.07
CA ARG A 4 9.91 -8.44 -3.64
C ARG A 4 8.59 -7.73 -3.40
N ALA A 5 8.66 -6.53 -2.81
CA ALA A 5 7.52 -5.68 -2.59
C ALA A 5 7.92 -4.20 -2.51
N ILE A 6 6.92 -3.32 -2.59
CA ILE A 6 7.09 -1.89 -2.35
C ILE A 6 5.95 -1.36 -1.47
N LEU A 7 6.23 -0.26 -0.75
CA LEU A 7 5.22 0.60 -0.15
C LEU A 7 5.21 1.92 -0.92
N CYS A 8 4.03 2.37 -1.35
CA CYS A 8 3.86 3.53 -2.21
C CYS A 8 2.67 4.38 -1.75
N PRO A 9 2.77 5.72 -1.73
CA PRO A 9 1.68 6.59 -1.35
C PRO A 9 0.60 6.68 -2.43
N HIS A 10 -0.62 7.11 -2.02
CA HIS A 10 -1.79 7.20 -2.89
C HIS A 10 -2.58 8.52 -2.78
N ALA A 11 -2.02 9.55 -2.18
CA ALA A 11 -2.59 10.89 -2.26
C ALA A 11 -2.58 11.41 -3.71
N GLY A 12 -3.26 12.53 -3.96
CA GLY A 12 -3.26 13.16 -5.27
C GLY A 12 -1.84 13.34 -5.81
N LEU A 13 -1.65 13.08 -7.10
CA LEU A 13 -0.33 13.02 -7.75
C LEU A 13 0.51 14.28 -7.55
N MET A 14 -0.12 15.44 -7.43
CA MET A 14 0.58 16.71 -7.15
C MET A 14 1.31 16.69 -5.79
N TYR A 15 0.83 15.92 -4.83
CA TYR A 15 1.41 15.82 -3.48
C TYR A 15 2.36 14.63 -3.35
N SER A 16 1.87 13.43 -3.66
CA SER A 16 2.60 12.17 -3.42
C SER A 16 3.32 11.62 -4.65
N GLY A 17 3.03 12.14 -5.85
CA GLY A 17 3.56 11.59 -7.11
C GLY A 17 5.08 11.59 -7.22
N ALA A 18 5.75 12.58 -6.62
CA ALA A 18 7.22 12.62 -6.59
C ALA A 18 7.84 11.53 -5.70
N VAL A 19 7.12 11.08 -4.65
CA VAL A 19 7.53 9.96 -3.80
C VAL A 19 7.29 8.64 -4.52
N ALA A 20 6.09 8.45 -5.07
CA ALA A 20 5.75 7.26 -5.86
C ALA A 20 6.70 7.08 -7.05
N GLY A 21 6.90 8.13 -7.86
CA GLY A 21 7.82 8.11 -8.99
C GLY A 21 9.26 7.76 -8.61
N ALA A 22 9.73 8.22 -7.44
CA ALA A 22 11.05 7.86 -6.94
C ALA A 22 11.18 6.35 -6.62
N VAL A 23 10.12 5.67 -6.20
CA VAL A 23 10.09 4.22 -6.00
C VAL A 23 10.03 3.50 -7.35
N TYR A 24 9.04 3.83 -8.17
CA TYR A 24 8.80 3.16 -9.45
C TYR A 24 9.99 3.26 -10.40
N SER A 25 10.72 4.38 -10.41
CA SER A 25 11.90 4.57 -11.26
C SER A 25 13.10 3.69 -10.88
N ARG A 26 13.09 3.05 -9.70
CA ARG A 26 14.21 2.25 -9.19
C ARG A 26 14.01 0.75 -9.26
N ILE A 27 12.83 0.28 -9.64
CA ILE A 27 12.47 -1.12 -9.66
C ILE A 27 12.16 -1.62 -11.06
N THR A 28 12.34 -2.92 -11.27
CA THR A 28 11.86 -3.62 -12.45
C THR A 28 10.39 -3.98 -12.23
N ILE A 29 9.50 -3.60 -13.16
CA ILE A 29 8.07 -3.92 -13.09
C ILE A 29 7.82 -5.20 -13.88
N PRO A 30 7.37 -6.31 -13.25
CA PRO A 30 6.96 -7.52 -13.97
C PRO A 30 5.62 -7.30 -14.70
N SER A 31 5.21 -8.27 -15.51
CA SER A 31 3.93 -8.20 -16.24
C SER A 31 2.69 -8.28 -15.33
N THR A 32 2.86 -8.71 -14.09
CA THR A 32 1.75 -8.84 -13.13
C THR A 32 2.12 -8.22 -11.80
N VAL A 33 1.19 -7.49 -11.19
CA VAL A 33 1.34 -6.92 -9.84
C VAL A 33 0.12 -7.22 -8.97
N ILE A 34 0.35 -7.40 -7.68
CA ILE A 34 -0.70 -7.48 -6.66
C ILE A 34 -0.73 -6.14 -5.93
N LEU A 35 -1.85 -5.46 -5.96
CA LEU A 35 -2.09 -4.18 -5.30
C LEU A 35 -2.90 -4.42 -4.02
N VAL A 36 -2.38 -4.04 -2.87
CA VAL A 36 -3.08 -4.16 -1.58
C VAL A 36 -3.21 -2.78 -0.96
N GLY A 37 -4.43 -2.36 -0.68
CA GLY A 37 -4.71 -1.04 -0.12
C GLY A 37 -5.82 -1.05 0.94
N PRO A 38 -5.97 0.06 1.69
CA PRO A 38 -7.02 0.20 2.68
C PRO A 38 -8.39 0.41 2.04
N ASN A 39 -9.45 0.06 2.76
CA ASN A 39 -10.83 0.40 2.41
C ASN A 39 -11.23 1.72 3.09
N HIS A 40 -11.21 2.82 2.35
CA HIS A 40 -11.63 4.13 2.87
C HIS A 40 -13.14 4.32 2.86
N THR A 41 -13.84 3.59 2.00
CA THR A 41 -15.29 3.76 1.76
C THR A 41 -16.15 2.97 2.74
N GLY A 42 -15.61 1.88 3.29
CA GLY A 42 -16.36 0.95 4.12
C GLY A 42 -17.34 0.05 3.35
N TYR A 43 -17.35 0.13 2.01
CA TYR A 43 -18.19 -0.74 1.18
C TYR A 43 -17.55 -2.13 0.98
N GLY A 44 -18.40 -3.11 0.69
CA GLY A 44 -18.00 -4.48 0.40
C GLY A 44 -17.53 -5.29 1.61
N PRO A 45 -17.01 -6.50 1.37
CA PRO A 45 -16.50 -7.36 2.44
C PRO A 45 -15.18 -6.85 3.04
N PRO A 46 -14.83 -7.27 4.29
CA PRO A 46 -13.60 -6.84 4.95
C PRO A 46 -12.31 -7.18 4.21
N LEU A 47 -12.32 -8.16 3.32
CA LEU A 47 -11.22 -8.48 2.41
C LEU A 47 -11.80 -8.72 1.02
N SER A 48 -11.71 -7.72 0.18
CA SER A 48 -12.29 -7.69 -1.15
C SER A 48 -11.23 -7.89 -2.23
N VAL A 49 -11.52 -8.74 -3.20
CA VAL A 49 -10.66 -9.01 -4.36
C VAL A 49 -11.42 -8.71 -5.64
N TYR A 50 -10.88 -7.80 -6.45
CA TYR A 50 -11.38 -7.58 -7.80
C TYR A 50 -10.74 -8.63 -8.72
N SER A 51 -11.44 -9.75 -8.96
CA SER A 51 -10.83 -10.99 -9.48
C SER A 51 -11.01 -11.23 -10.97
N GLU A 52 -11.78 -10.39 -11.69
CA GLU A 52 -12.02 -10.55 -13.13
C GLU A 52 -12.36 -9.23 -13.82
N GLY A 53 -12.22 -9.19 -15.16
CA GLY A 53 -12.52 -8.01 -15.97
C GLY A 53 -11.31 -7.12 -16.18
N GLU A 54 -11.54 -5.82 -16.19
CA GLU A 54 -10.52 -4.81 -16.43
C GLU A 54 -10.86 -3.48 -15.74
N TRP A 55 -9.86 -2.66 -15.48
CA TRP A 55 -10.04 -1.29 -15.02
C TRP A 55 -9.78 -0.31 -16.16
N LEU A 56 -10.72 0.61 -16.38
CA LEU A 56 -10.65 1.61 -17.44
C LEU A 56 -9.93 2.87 -16.96
N LEU A 57 -8.90 3.26 -17.67
CA LEU A 57 -8.13 4.47 -17.42
C LEU A 57 -8.11 5.37 -18.66
N PRO A 58 -7.85 6.67 -18.52
CA PRO A 58 -7.48 7.49 -19.66
C PRO A 58 -6.30 6.85 -20.41
N GLY A 59 -6.49 6.53 -21.69
CA GLY A 59 -5.48 5.88 -22.52
C GLY A 59 -5.53 4.35 -22.56
N GLY A 60 -6.57 3.70 -22.00
CA GLY A 60 -6.88 2.27 -22.21
C GLY A 60 -7.09 1.47 -20.92
N ALA A 61 -7.49 0.22 -21.09
CA ALA A 61 -7.79 -0.70 -20.01
C ALA A 61 -6.54 -1.32 -19.39
N VAL A 62 -6.66 -1.72 -18.12
CA VAL A 62 -5.70 -2.55 -17.40
C VAL A 62 -6.39 -3.87 -17.04
N PRO A 63 -5.98 -5.00 -17.64
CA PRO A 63 -6.61 -6.29 -17.38
C PRO A 63 -6.38 -6.76 -15.94
N ILE A 64 -7.37 -7.47 -15.41
CA ILE A 64 -7.24 -8.19 -14.13
C ILE A 64 -6.52 -9.52 -14.36
N ALA A 65 -5.58 -9.86 -13.50
CA ALA A 65 -4.89 -11.15 -13.46
C ALA A 65 -5.80 -12.23 -12.88
N ALA A 66 -6.83 -12.66 -13.66
CA ALA A 66 -7.92 -13.51 -13.17
C ALA A 66 -7.44 -14.86 -12.64
N ASP A 67 -6.40 -15.47 -13.26
CA ASP A 67 -5.82 -16.73 -12.78
C ASP A 67 -5.22 -16.56 -11.38
N LEU A 68 -4.48 -15.48 -11.18
CA LEU A 68 -3.89 -15.13 -9.89
C LEU A 68 -4.99 -14.83 -8.86
N GLY A 69 -6.08 -14.18 -9.27
CA GLY A 69 -7.26 -13.92 -8.44
C GLY A 69 -7.91 -15.22 -7.95
N ARG A 70 -8.09 -16.21 -8.83
CA ARG A 70 -8.61 -17.53 -8.45
C ARG A 70 -7.69 -18.27 -7.48
N MET A 71 -6.37 -18.24 -7.73
CA MET A 71 -5.38 -18.82 -6.83
C MET A 71 -5.45 -18.17 -5.44
N PHE A 72 -5.52 -16.84 -5.39
CA PHE A 72 -5.59 -16.10 -4.14
C PHE A 72 -6.87 -16.42 -3.34
N LEU A 73 -8.04 -16.39 -3.99
CA LEU A 73 -9.31 -16.71 -3.35
C LEU A 73 -9.33 -18.15 -2.79
N ALA A 74 -8.70 -19.10 -3.48
CA ALA A 74 -8.57 -20.48 -3.00
C ALA A 74 -7.64 -20.60 -1.77
N ARG A 75 -6.65 -19.71 -1.62
CA ARG A 75 -5.66 -19.72 -0.52
C ARG A 75 -6.04 -18.85 0.66
N CYS A 76 -6.99 -17.93 0.49
CA CYS A 76 -7.41 -16.98 1.53
C CYS A 76 -8.92 -17.10 1.80
N PRO A 77 -9.37 -17.98 2.72
CA PRO A 77 -10.80 -18.17 2.99
C PRO A 77 -11.53 -16.92 3.51
N ARG A 78 -10.79 -15.92 4.00
CA ARG A 78 -11.34 -14.61 4.41
C ARG A 78 -11.65 -13.70 3.23
N ALA A 79 -11.03 -13.95 2.07
CA ALA A 79 -11.20 -13.12 0.88
C ALA A 79 -12.49 -13.46 0.13
N GLN A 80 -13.11 -12.44 -0.42
CA GLN A 80 -14.30 -12.58 -1.26
C GLN A 80 -14.10 -11.84 -2.58
N ALA A 81 -14.53 -12.47 -3.68
CA ALA A 81 -14.63 -11.79 -4.97
C ALA A 81 -15.70 -10.70 -4.86
N ASP A 82 -15.32 -9.45 -5.06
CA ASP A 82 -16.21 -8.30 -4.91
C ASP A 82 -15.71 -7.11 -5.72
N HIS A 83 -16.64 -6.33 -6.25
CA HIS A 83 -16.36 -5.10 -6.98
C HIS A 83 -16.75 -3.85 -6.18
N LEU A 84 -17.68 -3.98 -5.22
CA LEU A 84 -18.28 -2.85 -4.52
C LEU A 84 -17.26 -2.09 -3.67
N ALA A 85 -16.34 -2.79 -3.00
CA ALA A 85 -15.28 -2.18 -2.21
C ALA A 85 -14.31 -1.33 -3.06
N HIS A 86 -14.22 -1.60 -4.37
CA HIS A 86 -13.30 -0.93 -5.29
C HIS A 86 -13.94 0.23 -6.05
N GLN A 87 -15.28 0.29 -6.12
CA GLN A 87 -16.00 1.19 -7.03
C GLN A 87 -15.73 2.67 -6.77
N TYR A 88 -15.54 3.06 -5.51
CA TYR A 88 -15.27 4.45 -5.09
C TYR A 88 -13.96 4.56 -4.31
N GLU A 89 -13.12 3.53 -4.37
CA GLU A 89 -11.83 3.49 -3.70
C GLU A 89 -10.72 3.93 -4.66
N HIS A 90 -9.94 4.93 -4.24
CA HIS A 90 -8.89 5.53 -5.07
C HIS A 90 -7.49 4.97 -4.81
N CYS A 91 -7.26 4.34 -3.64
CA CYS A 91 -5.90 4.03 -3.17
C CYS A 91 -5.10 3.12 -4.10
N LEU A 92 -5.77 2.24 -4.87
CA LEU A 92 -5.12 1.36 -5.84
C LEU A 92 -5.06 1.97 -7.24
N GLU A 93 -6.09 2.71 -7.64
CA GLU A 93 -6.17 3.36 -8.95
C GLU A 93 -5.02 4.36 -9.15
N VAL A 94 -4.65 5.10 -8.12
CA VAL A 94 -3.55 6.09 -8.16
C VAL A 94 -2.20 5.47 -8.52
N GLN A 95 -2.00 4.17 -8.32
CA GLN A 95 -0.77 3.45 -8.69
C GLN A 95 -0.68 3.20 -10.21
N LEU A 96 -1.81 3.10 -10.89
CA LEU A 96 -1.88 2.61 -12.27
C LEU A 96 -1.21 3.53 -13.31
N PRO A 97 -1.23 4.86 -13.21
CA PRO A 97 -0.52 5.72 -14.14
C PRO A 97 0.99 5.42 -14.19
N PHE A 98 1.62 5.15 -13.05
CA PHE A 98 3.04 4.79 -12.98
C PHE A 98 3.29 3.41 -13.60
N LEU A 99 2.48 2.43 -13.21
CA LEU A 99 2.59 1.05 -13.68
C LEU A 99 2.44 0.98 -15.19
N ARG A 100 1.40 1.61 -15.76
CA ARG A 100 1.18 1.61 -17.20
C ARG A 100 2.24 2.35 -17.99
N ALA A 101 2.76 3.45 -17.46
CA ALA A 101 3.84 4.20 -18.12
C ALA A 101 5.12 3.38 -18.23
N LEU A 102 5.41 2.54 -17.23
CA LEU A 102 6.61 1.70 -17.20
C LEU A 102 6.39 0.31 -17.80
N ARG A 103 5.17 -0.21 -17.76
CA ARG A 103 4.79 -1.52 -18.26
C ARG A 103 3.40 -1.47 -18.92
N PRO A 104 3.30 -1.15 -20.24
CA PRO A 104 2.01 -0.98 -20.93
C PRO A 104 1.12 -2.24 -20.94
N ASP A 105 1.71 -3.44 -20.89
CA ASP A 105 1.06 -4.75 -20.87
C ASP A 105 0.81 -5.31 -19.46
N ILE A 106 0.82 -4.44 -18.43
CA ILE A 106 0.63 -4.82 -17.03
C ILE A 106 -0.74 -5.44 -16.79
N GLN A 107 -0.77 -6.48 -15.96
CA GLN A 107 -1.98 -7.05 -15.35
C GLN A 107 -1.95 -6.82 -13.84
N ILE A 108 -3.12 -6.64 -13.23
CA ILE A 108 -3.22 -6.32 -11.81
C ILE A 108 -4.13 -7.30 -11.07
N LEU A 109 -3.85 -7.54 -9.78
CA LEU A 109 -4.77 -8.14 -8.82
C LEU A 109 -5.03 -7.12 -7.71
N PRO A 110 -6.16 -6.38 -7.77
CA PRO A 110 -6.52 -5.42 -6.74
C PRO A 110 -7.14 -6.11 -5.51
N ILE A 111 -6.64 -5.76 -4.32
CA ILE A 111 -7.11 -6.26 -3.02
C ILE A 111 -7.32 -5.08 -2.09
N VAL A 112 -8.53 -4.95 -1.55
CA VAL A 112 -8.91 -3.89 -0.60
C VAL A 112 -9.17 -4.49 0.77
N VAL A 113 -8.63 -3.88 1.82
CA VAL A 113 -8.61 -4.41 3.19
C VAL A 113 -9.34 -3.46 4.14
N GLY A 114 -10.41 -3.95 4.78
CA GLY A 114 -11.26 -3.22 5.72
C GLY A 114 -11.19 -3.70 7.18
N PHE A 115 -10.37 -4.72 7.49
CA PHE A 115 -10.13 -5.17 8.86
C PHE A 115 -8.89 -4.49 9.48
N ARG A 116 -8.68 -4.69 10.82
CA ARG A 116 -7.54 -4.08 11.52
C ARG A 116 -6.75 -5.07 12.38
N ASP A 117 -7.24 -6.28 12.60
CA ASP A 117 -6.59 -7.22 13.51
C ASP A 117 -5.31 -7.86 12.90
N LEU A 118 -4.31 -8.08 13.76
CA LEU A 118 -3.00 -8.60 13.35
C LEU A 118 -3.05 -10.04 12.83
N GLU A 119 -3.96 -10.88 13.36
CA GLU A 119 -4.07 -12.27 12.88
C GLU A 119 -4.60 -12.31 11.45
N ALA A 120 -5.58 -11.47 11.11
CA ALA A 120 -6.04 -11.34 9.73
C ALA A 120 -4.92 -10.80 8.80
N CYS A 121 -4.04 -9.91 9.30
CA CYS A 121 -2.84 -9.50 8.55
C CYS A 121 -1.90 -10.69 8.29
N ARG A 122 -1.72 -11.58 9.27
CA ARG A 122 -0.90 -12.78 9.13
C ARG A 122 -1.50 -13.77 8.13
N ASP A 123 -2.82 -13.99 8.19
CA ASP A 123 -3.54 -14.83 7.23
C ASP A 123 -3.38 -14.28 5.81
N LEU A 124 -3.58 -12.97 5.62
CA LEU A 124 -3.38 -12.30 4.34
C LEU A 124 -1.93 -12.42 3.85
N GLY A 125 -0.96 -12.14 4.72
CA GLY A 125 0.46 -12.23 4.39
C GLY A 125 0.88 -13.65 3.96
N ARG A 126 0.38 -14.69 4.64
CA ARG A 126 0.61 -16.09 4.25
C ARG A 126 0.00 -16.43 2.89
N ALA A 127 -1.23 -15.99 2.64
CA ALA A 127 -1.91 -16.23 1.37
C ALA A 127 -1.19 -15.53 0.21
N LEU A 128 -0.75 -14.27 0.40
CA LEU A 128 0.03 -13.52 -0.58
C LEU A 128 1.34 -14.21 -0.91
N ALA A 129 2.10 -14.64 0.10
CA ALA A 129 3.36 -15.33 -0.11
C ALA A 129 3.16 -16.64 -0.88
N ALA A 130 2.21 -17.48 -0.48
CA ALA A 130 1.92 -18.76 -1.13
C ALA A 130 1.54 -18.58 -2.61
N VAL A 131 0.69 -17.60 -2.92
CA VAL A 131 0.28 -17.34 -4.31
C VAL A 131 1.44 -16.84 -5.16
N ILE A 132 2.32 -16.01 -4.60
CA ILE A 132 3.51 -15.50 -5.32
C ILE A 132 4.51 -16.63 -5.59
N GLU A 133 4.72 -17.54 -4.63
CA GLU A 133 5.60 -18.71 -4.80
C GLU A 133 5.07 -19.68 -5.86
N GLU A 134 3.75 -19.84 -5.98
CA GLU A 134 3.13 -20.73 -6.96
C GLU A 134 2.96 -20.12 -8.34
N ALA A 135 3.04 -18.80 -8.46
CA ALA A 135 2.87 -18.12 -9.73
C ALA A 135 4.01 -18.47 -10.71
N PRO A 136 3.72 -18.80 -11.98
CA PRO A 136 4.75 -19.10 -12.99
C PRO A 136 5.76 -17.98 -13.18
N THR A 137 5.32 -16.74 -13.02
CA THR A 137 6.14 -15.55 -12.98
C THR A 137 5.78 -14.77 -11.72
N PRO A 138 6.70 -14.61 -10.77
CA PRO A 138 6.40 -13.93 -9.50
C PRO A 138 5.91 -12.50 -9.74
N PRO A 139 4.70 -12.13 -9.28
CA PRO A 139 4.22 -10.76 -9.35
C PRO A 139 4.94 -9.86 -8.34
N LEU A 140 5.02 -8.57 -8.63
CA LEU A 140 5.43 -7.57 -7.65
C LEU A 140 4.29 -7.31 -6.68
N LEU A 141 4.59 -7.28 -5.38
CA LEU A 141 3.63 -6.95 -4.34
C LEU A 141 3.72 -5.46 -3.98
N ILE A 142 2.58 -4.77 -3.96
CA ILE A 142 2.52 -3.33 -3.70
C ILE A 142 1.55 -3.06 -2.55
N ALA A 143 2.05 -2.48 -1.46
CA ALA A 143 1.22 -1.89 -0.42
C ALA A 143 0.99 -0.42 -0.74
N SER A 144 -0.27 -0.03 -0.91
CA SER A 144 -0.65 1.35 -1.12
C SER A 144 -0.99 2.01 0.20
N THR A 145 -0.24 3.07 0.58
CA THR A 145 -0.38 3.69 1.91
C THR A 145 0.18 5.10 1.95
N ASP A 146 -0.61 6.03 2.47
CA ASP A 146 -0.08 7.28 3.01
C ASP A 146 0.28 7.08 4.50
N LEU A 147 1.11 7.97 5.03
CA LEU A 147 1.54 7.93 6.43
C LEU A 147 0.62 8.80 7.31
N THR A 148 1.15 9.55 8.26
CA THR A 148 0.37 10.33 9.21
C THR A 148 -0.51 11.38 8.52
N HIS A 149 -1.78 11.43 8.92
CA HIS A 149 -2.72 12.49 8.59
C HIS A 149 -2.95 13.32 9.85
N CYS A 150 -2.57 14.59 9.86
CA CYS A 150 -2.65 15.45 11.03
C CYS A 150 -3.14 16.86 10.68
N GLY A 151 -4.01 17.40 11.52
CA GLY A 151 -4.59 18.74 11.37
C GLY A 151 -6.09 18.74 11.11
N PRO A 152 -6.68 19.91 10.81
CA PRO A 152 -8.12 20.04 10.61
C PRO A 152 -8.69 19.10 9.57
N GLY A 153 -9.77 18.40 9.93
CA GLY A 153 -10.45 17.42 9.06
C GLY A 153 -9.89 16.01 9.07
N PHE A 154 -8.75 15.75 9.72
CA PHE A 154 -8.16 14.39 9.81
C PHE A 154 -8.44 13.67 11.13
N GLY A 155 -9.13 14.30 12.07
CA GLY A 155 -9.45 13.70 13.38
C GLY A 155 -8.25 13.55 14.33
N GLN A 156 -7.05 13.96 13.91
CA GLN A 156 -5.84 14.00 14.74
C GLN A 156 -5.26 15.40 14.76
N SER A 157 -5.00 15.93 15.95
CA SER A 157 -4.36 17.22 16.17
C SER A 157 -2.98 17.03 16.79
N PRO A 158 -1.99 17.89 16.44
CA PRO A 158 -0.69 17.82 17.11
C PRO A 158 -0.81 18.26 18.57
N PRO A 159 0.10 17.81 19.44
CA PRO A 159 0.23 18.37 20.79
C PRO A 159 0.47 19.90 20.76
N SER A 160 0.06 20.58 21.84
CA SER A 160 0.27 22.04 21.95
C SER A 160 1.73 22.43 21.75
N GLY A 161 1.95 23.49 20.97
CA GLY A 161 3.28 24.08 20.76
C GLY A 161 4.10 23.45 19.63
N ILE A 162 3.53 22.51 18.85
CA ILE A 162 4.17 21.99 17.64
C ILE A 162 3.20 22.03 16.47
N THR A 163 3.73 22.17 15.24
CA THR A 163 2.94 22.13 14.01
C THR A 163 2.49 20.71 13.69
N ALA A 164 1.44 20.55 12.87
CA ALA A 164 1.04 19.25 12.37
C ALA A 164 2.17 18.58 11.56
N GLU A 165 2.95 19.36 10.81
CA GLU A 165 4.10 18.87 10.07
C GLU A 165 5.18 18.26 10.99
N ALA A 166 5.58 18.99 12.04
CA ALA A 166 6.58 18.48 12.99
C ALA A 166 6.09 17.23 13.73
N PHE A 167 4.79 17.16 14.03
CA PHE A 167 4.18 15.97 14.61
C PHE A 167 4.17 14.80 13.62
N ALA A 168 3.74 15.02 12.37
CA ALA A 168 3.73 14.01 11.32
C ALA A 168 5.14 13.43 11.10
N HIS A 169 6.18 14.27 11.00
CA HIS A 169 7.57 13.81 10.89
C HIS A 169 7.99 12.84 12.00
N ARG A 170 7.57 13.10 13.25
CA ARG A 170 7.89 12.21 14.39
C ARG A 170 7.16 10.87 14.29
N GLN A 171 5.88 10.91 13.98
CA GLN A 171 5.04 9.72 13.85
C GLN A 171 5.49 8.85 12.66
N ASP A 172 5.73 9.47 11.53
CA ASP A 172 6.15 8.81 10.29
C ASP A 172 7.52 8.15 10.45
N ARG A 173 8.42 8.77 11.20
CA ARG A 173 9.71 8.16 11.52
C ARG A 173 9.55 6.86 12.28
N LEU A 174 8.67 6.82 13.30
CA LEU A 174 8.39 5.59 14.04
C LEU A 174 7.85 4.47 13.13
N ALA A 175 6.91 4.82 12.24
CA ALA A 175 6.35 3.86 11.28
C ALA A 175 7.42 3.36 10.29
N LEU A 176 8.21 4.27 9.69
CA LEU A 176 9.25 3.91 8.73
C LEU A 176 10.40 3.12 9.38
N ASP A 177 10.80 3.47 10.61
CA ASP A 177 11.79 2.69 11.37
C ASP A 177 11.27 1.25 11.63
N ALA A 178 9.97 1.09 11.92
CA ALA A 178 9.36 -0.24 12.07
C ALA A 178 9.34 -1.00 10.72
N VAL A 179 8.99 -0.34 9.61
CA VAL A 179 9.04 -0.94 8.26
C VAL A 179 10.45 -1.44 7.92
N GLN A 180 11.48 -0.67 8.25
CA GLN A 180 12.87 -1.03 7.95
C GLN A 180 13.36 -2.27 8.70
N THR A 181 12.68 -2.70 9.75
CA THR A 181 12.99 -3.96 10.43
C THR A 181 12.49 -5.21 9.70
N LEU A 182 11.70 -5.05 8.62
CA LEU A 182 11.01 -6.15 7.92
C LEU A 182 10.14 -7.00 8.86
N ASP A 183 9.60 -6.37 9.90
CA ASP A 183 8.70 -7.00 10.87
C ASP A 183 7.32 -6.36 10.80
N GLY A 184 6.39 -7.03 10.09
CA GLY A 184 5.03 -6.53 9.93
C GLY A 184 4.29 -6.43 11.27
N ALA A 185 4.51 -7.36 12.21
CA ALA A 185 3.89 -7.30 13.52
C ALA A 185 4.37 -6.08 14.32
N ARG A 186 5.65 -5.74 14.20
CA ARG A 186 6.22 -4.54 14.80
C ARG A 186 5.62 -3.26 14.21
N LEU A 187 5.44 -3.21 12.88
CA LEU A 187 4.76 -2.08 12.24
C LEU A 187 3.35 -1.92 12.80
N HIS A 188 2.56 -2.99 12.81
CA HIS A 188 1.19 -2.98 13.33
C HIS A 188 1.14 -2.47 14.77
N GLN A 189 1.95 -3.06 15.67
CA GLN A 189 2.03 -2.66 17.07
C GLN A 189 2.49 -1.20 17.27
N THR A 190 3.43 -0.74 16.44
CA THR A 190 3.92 0.65 16.51
C THR A 190 2.82 1.63 16.14
N VAL A 191 2.07 1.36 15.05
CA VAL A 191 0.97 2.20 14.61
C VAL A 191 -0.14 2.26 15.67
N GLU A 192 -0.57 1.11 16.19
CA GLU A 192 -1.61 1.04 17.22
C GLU A 192 -1.16 1.73 18.54
N LYS A 193 0.04 1.44 19.02
CA LYS A 193 0.60 1.99 20.26
C LYS A 193 0.71 3.52 20.22
N HIS A 194 1.16 4.07 19.10
CA HIS A 194 1.40 5.51 18.95
C HIS A 194 0.22 6.23 18.27
N GLN A 195 -0.87 5.50 17.96
CA GLN A 195 -2.04 6.02 17.27
C GLN A 195 -1.69 6.78 15.99
N ILE A 196 -0.76 6.21 15.19
CA ILE A 196 -0.33 6.79 13.93
C ILE A 196 -1.47 6.67 12.93
N THR A 197 -1.84 7.75 12.28
CA THR A 197 -2.95 7.79 11.31
C THR A 197 -2.51 7.34 9.90
N MET A 198 -1.66 6.32 9.83
CA MET A 198 -1.24 5.66 8.59
C MET A 198 -2.40 4.84 8.02
N CYS A 199 -2.99 5.28 6.91
CA CYS A 199 -4.22 4.67 6.37
C CYS A 199 -4.01 3.22 5.91
N GLY A 200 -2.89 2.92 5.28
CA GLY A 200 -2.56 1.59 4.77
C GLY A 200 -1.65 0.76 5.69
N TYR A 201 -1.68 0.95 7.03
CA TYR A 201 -0.80 0.17 7.90
C TYR A 201 -1.13 -1.33 7.91
N VAL A 202 -2.39 -1.71 7.75
CA VAL A 202 -2.81 -3.11 7.64
C VAL A 202 -2.32 -3.76 6.33
N PRO A 203 -2.59 -3.19 5.14
CA PRO A 203 -1.96 -3.63 3.90
C PRO A 203 -0.44 -3.72 4.01
N SER A 204 0.23 -2.70 4.56
CA SER A 204 1.68 -2.68 4.72
C SER A 204 2.17 -3.77 5.66
N THR A 205 1.44 -4.06 6.75
CA THR A 205 1.74 -5.17 7.66
C THR A 205 1.71 -6.51 6.94
N ALA A 206 0.64 -6.79 6.20
CA ALA A 206 0.51 -8.05 5.44
C ALA A 206 1.58 -8.19 4.36
N VAL A 207 1.87 -7.09 3.64
CA VAL A 207 2.91 -7.05 2.60
C VAL A 207 4.30 -7.27 3.18
N LEU A 208 4.63 -6.68 4.34
CA LEU A 208 5.90 -6.93 5.04
C LEU A 208 6.04 -8.40 5.46
N LEU A 209 4.97 -8.99 6.00
CA LEU A 209 4.96 -10.41 6.39
C LEU A 209 5.17 -11.32 5.18
N ALA A 210 4.49 -11.04 4.06
CA ALA A 210 4.66 -11.79 2.82
C ALA A 210 6.06 -11.61 2.24
N ALA A 211 6.55 -10.38 2.12
CA ALA A 211 7.89 -10.10 1.58
C ALA A 211 9.00 -10.79 2.37
N LYS A 212 8.89 -10.80 3.71
CA LYS A 212 9.83 -11.51 4.58
C LYS A 212 9.78 -13.02 4.34
N ALA A 213 8.59 -13.61 4.22
CA ALA A 213 8.44 -15.04 3.88
C ALA A 213 9.05 -15.37 2.51
N LEU A 214 8.94 -14.46 1.54
CA LEU A 214 9.55 -14.55 0.21
C LEU A 214 11.05 -14.25 0.17
N GLY A 215 11.70 -14.10 1.33
CA GLY A 215 13.14 -13.93 1.44
C GLY A 215 13.64 -12.47 1.33
N ALA A 216 12.77 -11.47 1.47
CA ALA A 216 13.25 -10.10 1.57
C ALA A 216 14.16 -9.91 2.78
N GLY A 217 15.37 -9.41 2.55
CA GLY A 217 16.40 -9.19 3.57
C GLY A 217 16.63 -7.72 3.91
N LYS A 218 16.07 -6.80 3.11
CA LYS A 218 16.28 -5.36 3.29
C LYS A 218 15.04 -4.55 2.94
N ALA A 219 14.70 -3.56 3.78
CA ALA A 219 13.75 -2.50 3.48
C ALA A 219 14.49 -1.16 3.40
N SER A 220 14.35 -0.47 2.27
CA SER A 220 15.04 0.79 2.02
C SER A 220 14.03 1.91 1.79
N VAL A 221 14.02 2.94 2.65
CA VAL A 221 13.26 4.16 2.41
C VAL A 221 13.93 4.92 1.27
N VAL A 222 13.21 5.08 0.16
CA VAL A 222 13.70 5.72 -1.06
C VAL A 222 13.52 7.22 -1.01
N ARG A 223 12.34 7.64 -0.53
CA ARG A 223 11.96 9.04 -0.41
C ARG A 223 10.89 9.20 0.67
N TYR A 224 10.97 10.31 1.38
CA TYR A 224 9.95 10.81 2.28
C TYR A 224 9.62 12.26 1.92
N ALA A 225 8.35 12.65 2.04
CA ALA A 225 7.86 14.01 1.84
C ALA A 225 6.57 14.21 2.64
N THR A 226 6.10 15.44 2.74
CA THR A 226 4.78 15.77 3.27
C THR A 226 3.97 16.60 2.28
N SER A 227 2.68 16.72 2.50
CA SER A 227 1.84 17.62 1.69
C SER A 227 2.26 19.09 1.84
N ALA A 228 2.89 19.46 2.96
CA ALA A 228 3.39 20.82 3.19
C ALA A 228 4.54 21.21 2.24
N ASP A 229 5.28 20.24 1.69
CA ASP A 229 6.30 20.51 0.67
C ASP A 229 5.71 21.22 -0.56
N VAL A 230 4.42 20.94 -0.85
CA VAL A 230 3.68 21.51 -1.99
C VAL A 230 2.75 22.63 -1.54
N SER A 231 1.87 22.36 -0.57
CA SER A 231 0.83 23.29 -0.12
C SER A 231 1.37 24.46 0.70
N LYS A 232 2.53 24.27 1.36
CA LYS A 232 3.08 25.18 2.38
C LYS A 232 2.22 25.32 3.65
N ASP A 233 1.18 24.48 3.78
CA ASP A 233 0.33 24.43 4.97
C ASP A 233 0.93 23.43 5.97
N VAL A 234 1.55 23.95 7.03
CA VAL A 234 2.22 23.15 8.08
C VAL A 234 1.23 22.71 9.19
N ASP A 235 0.01 23.21 9.16
CA ASP A 235 -1.02 22.92 10.17
C ASP A 235 -2.00 21.82 9.71
N ARG A 236 -1.99 21.47 8.42
CA ARG A 236 -2.78 20.39 7.83
C ARG A 236 -1.92 19.55 6.89
N VAL A 237 -1.47 18.40 7.36
CA VAL A 237 -0.38 17.63 6.71
C VAL A 237 -0.72 16.16 6.55
N VAL A 238 -0.31 15.59 5.42
CA VAL A 238 -0.23 14.14 5.17
C VAL A 238 1.22 13.79 4.85
N GLY A 239 1.74 12.74 5.49
CA GLY A 239 3.07 12.19 5.23
C GLY A 239 3.07 11.14 4.12
N TYR A 240 4.14 11.09 3.34
CA TYR A 240 4.33 10.16 2.21
C TYR A 240 5.67 9.47 2.31
N GLY A 241 5.64 8.14 2.37
CA GLY A 241 6.84 7.31 2.40
C GLY A 241 6.90 6.34 1.23
N GLY A 242 8.02 6.33 0.53
CA GLY A 242 8.30 5.35 -0.53
C GLY A 242 9.34 4.34 -0.06
N VAL A 243 9.05 3.04 -0.08
CA VAL A 243 9.94 1.99 0.41
C VAL A 243 10.05 0.86 -0.60
N ILE A 244 11.27 0.31 -0.74
CA ILE A 244 11.54 -0.88 -1.56
C ILE A 244 12.03 -2.00 -0.63
N LEU A 245 11.45 -3.20 -0.81
CA LEU A 245 11.79 -4.44 -0.09
C LEU A 245 12.51 -5.40 -1.06
N THR A 246 13.76 -5.71 -0.79
CA THR A 246 14.62 -6.59 -1.63
C THR A 246 15.11 -7.79 -0.87
#